data_18ffe221e485f871f20e3da126834324
#
_entry.id   18ffe221e485f871f20e3da126834324
#
_cell.length_a   1.000
_cell.length_b   1.000
_cell.length_c   1.000
_cell.angle_alpha   90.00
_cell.angle_beta   90.00
_cell.angle_gamma   90.00
#
_symmetry.space_group_name_H-M   'P 1'
#
loop_
_entity.id
_entity.type
_entity.pdbx_description
1 polymer ?
#
loop_
_entity_poly.entity_id
_entity_poly.type
_entity_poly.pdbx_seq_one_letter_code
_entity_poly.pdbx_strand_id
1 'polypeptide(L)'
;FRQKQGDMIPYLDSKFQETVFAKIFNSQNADIGNTPHDVVSVFGKDRIGIGLKTWMNSKPSFQKVMQLKRYQNEINKVFKNKDVESLAYKISEIKNDRLKSDYKRLGLSEDNNIYHYVTRDEGRFVINECAYPLIDLNNLKKFNLTPTAFSWSDGLKDYKYTFGDSQIHQKFDSSKKDTLLLHQFDIQIIEDPFSFLLEAYFKFIDKAKVATTNIIEAYLPLYSFETKEVEEKSGLNAWNGAPKVKGSDKPRPLNEVYIPIPKDFHNKFPDFFTGNILNVIEEREIFKNDKDKRPEVRFHIQLPN
;
A
#
# COMPACT_ATOMS: atom_id res chain seq x y z
N PHE A 1 -1.70 3.47 11.32
CA PHE A 1 -2.03 4.86 11.69
C PHE A 1 -3.53 5.13 11.95
N ARG A 2 -4.41 4.14 11.78
CA ARG A 2 -5.84 4.26 12.16
C ARG A 2 -6.16 3.46 13.43
N GLN A 3 -5.14 2.90 14.07
CA GLN A 3 -5.29 2.24 15.37
C GLN A 3 -5.74 3.27 16.41
N LYS A 4 -6.75 2.96 17.17
CA LYS A 4 -7.15 3.78 18.31
C LYS A 4 -6.22 3.53 19.48
N GLN A 5 -5.83 4.58 20.17
CA GLN A 5 -5.02 4.46 21.38
C GLN A 5 -5.74 3.61 22.44
N GLY A 6 -5.05 2.66 23.02
CA GLY A 6 -5.59 1.74 24.03
C GLY A 6 -6.45 0.59 23.47
N ASP A 7 -6.70 0.54 22.15
CA ASP A 7 -7.44 -0.58 21.56
C ASP A 7 -6.47 -1.73 21.27
N MET A 8 -6.75 -2.89 21.86
CA MET A 8 -5.95 -4.11 21.70
C MET A 8 -6.32 -4.89 20.44
N ILE A 9 -7.40 -4.55 19.74
CA ILE A 9 -7.76 -5.17 18.47
C ILE A 9 -7.04 -4.43 17.35
N PRO A 10 -6.13 -5.10 16.61
CA PRO A 10 -5.34 -4.44 15.57
C PRO A 10 -6.22 -3.92 14.43
N TYR A 11 -5.91 -2.74 13.93
CA TYR A 11 -6.56 -2.20 12.74
C TYR A 11 -5.87 -2.72 11.47
N LEU A 12 -6.66 -3.23 10.53
CA LEU A 12 -6.20 -3.59 9.20
C LEU A 12 -7.12 -2.92 8.17
N ASP A 13 -6.57 -2.02 7.39
CA ASP A 13 -7.28 -1.38 6.29
C ASP A 13 -7.39 -2.33 5.10
N SER A 14 -8.56 -2.42 4.46
CA SER A 14 -8.79 -3.32 3.33
C SER A 14 -7.91 -3.01 2.13
N LYS A 15 -7.71 -1.73 1.81
CA LYS A 15 -6.83 -1.30 0.70
C LYS A 15 -5.36 -1.61 0.99
N PHE A 16 -4.96 -1.49 2.25
CA PHE A 16 -3.62 -1.89 2.67
C PHE A 16 -3.45 -3.41 2.53
N GLN A 17 -4.43 -4.21 2.96
CA GLN A 17 -4.42 -5.67 2.79
C GLN A 17 -4.29 -6.06 1.32
N GLU A 18 -5.08 -5.47 0.42
CA GLU A 18 -5.01 -5.70 -1.02
C GLU A 18 -3.62 -5.38 -1.59
N THR A 19 -3.05 -4.22 -1.20
CA THR A 19 -1.73 -3.78 -1.66
C THR A 19 -0.62 -4.71 -1.18
N VAL A 20 -0.66 -5.12 0.10
CA VAL A 20 0.33 -6.02 0.68
C VAL A 20 0.25 -7.40 0.03
N PHE A 21 -0.97 -7.94 -0.12
CA PHE A 21 -1.19 -9.21 -0.79
C PHE A 21 -0.64 -9.19 -2.22
N ALA A 22 -1.01 -8.18 -3.00
CA ALA A 22 -0.56 -8.04 -4.38
C ALA A 22 0.98 -7.97 -4.49
N LYS A 23 1.64 -7.25 -3.59
CA LYS A 23 3.11 -7.14 -3.58
C LYS A 23 3.79 -8.44 -3.18
N ILE A 24 3.32 -9.11 -2.12
CA ILE A 24 3.96 -10.34 -1.60
C ILE A 24 3.84 -11.49 -2.60
N PHE A 25 2.67 -11.66 -3.21
CA PHE A 25 2.39 -12.76 -4.14
C PHE A 25 2.57 -12.37 -5.62
N ASN A 26 3.10 -11.18 -5.89
CA ASN A 26 3.24 -10.65 -7.25
C ASN A 26 1.94 -10.75 -8.06
N SER A 27 0.81 -10.45 -7.40
CA SER A 27 -0.53 -10.56 -7.95
C SER A 27 -0.96 -9.28 -8.63
N GLN A 28 -1.85 -9.40 -9.61
CA GLN A 28 -2.42 -8.26 -10.33
C GLN A 28 -3.64 -7.72 -9.57
N ASN A 29 -3.72 -6.41 -9.37
CA ASN A 29 -4.94 -5.78 -8.85
C ASN A 29 -6.05 -5.89 -9.91
N ALA A 30 -7.17 -6.50 -9.53
CA ALA A 30 -8.32 -6.72 -10.40
C ALA A 30 -9.49 -5.78 -10.11
N ASP A 31 -9.46 -5.04 -9.00
CA ASP A 31 -10.52 -4.12 -8.59
C ASP A 31 -10.53 -2.85 -9.45
N ILE A 32 -10.96 -3.01 -10.70
CA ILE A 32 -11.20 -1.93 -11.64
C ILE A 32 -12.71 -1.79 -11.81
N GLY A 33 -13.33 -0.91 -11.06
CA GLY A 33 -14.75 -0.60 -11.21
C GLY A 33 -15.74 -1.53 -10.52
N ASN A 34 -15.50 -1.89 -9.25
CA ASN A 34 -16.36 -2.77 -8.43
C ASN A 34 -16.48 -4.20 -8.97
N THR A 35 -15.37 -4.80 -9.29
CA THR A 35 -15.31 -6.21 -9.71
C THR A 35 -15.45 -7.16 -8.51
N PRO A 36 -15.95 -8.39 -8.73
CA PRO A 36 -16.08 -9.40 -7.68
C PRO A 36 -14.76 -9.83 -7.04
N HIS A 37 -13.67 -9.83 -7.80
CA HIS A 37 -12.34 -10.21 -7.33
C HIS A 37 -11.48 -8.97 -7.07
N ASP A 38 -10.78 -8.95 -5.95
CA ASP A 38 -9.91 -7.85 -5.54
C ASP A 38 -8.52 -7.97 -6.23
N VAL A 39 -8.00 -9.19 -6.33
CA VAL A 39 -6.71 -9.48 -7.00
C VAL A 39 -6.77 -10.77 -7.82
N VAL A 40 -5.84 -10.90 -8.77
CA VAL A 40 -5.60 -12.13 -9.54
C VAL A 40 -4.16 -12.56 -9.36
N SER A 41 -3.96 -13.77 -8.88
CA SER A 41 -2.65 -14.42 -8.80
C SER A 41 -2.44 -15.37 -9.96
N VAL A 42 -1.21 -15.45 -10.48
CA VAL A 42 -0.85 -16.31 -11.61
C VAL A 42 0.22 -17.30 -11.18
N PHE A 43 -0.08 -18.58 -11.31
CA PHE A 43 0.82 -19.68 -10.98
C PHE A 43 1.01 -20.57 -12.22
N GLY A 44 2.06 -20.32 -12.97
CA GLY A 44 2.28 -20.99 -14.25
C GLY A 44 1.17 -20.67 -15.26
N LYS A 45 0.34 -21.65 -15.58
CA LYS A 45 -0.82 -21.49 -16.49
C LYS A 45 -2.12 -21.17 -15.74
N ASP A 46 -2.15 -21.35 -14.43
CA ASP A 46 -3.34 -21.18 -13.61
C ASP A 46 -3.49 -19.74 -13.18
N ARG A 47 -4.70 -19.24 -13.27
CA ARG A 47 -5.10 -17.90 -12.78
C ARG A 47 -6.15 -18.09 -11.71
N ILE A 48 -5.90 -17.49 -10.54
CA ILE A 48 -6.77 -17.61 -9.38
C ILE A 48 -7.32 -16.22 -9.06
N GLY A 49 -8.64 -16.10 -9.08
CA GLY A 49 -9.35 -14.88 -8.62
C GLY A 49 -9.51 -14.92 -7.11
N ILE A 50 -9.11 -13.84 -6.45
CA ILE A 50 -9.08 -13.78 -4.99
C ILE A 50 -9.92 -12.60 -4.50
N GLY A 51 -10.90 -12.91 -3.65
CA GLY A 51 -11.64 -11.92 -2.89
C GLY A 51 -10.99 -11.72 -1.52
N LEU A 52 -10.52 -10.50 -1.24
CA LEU A 52 -9.87 -10.16 0.02
C LEU A 52 -10.89 -9.58 1.02
N LYS A 53 -10.90 -10.07 2.24
CA LYS A 53 -11.81 -9.60 3.29
C LYS A 53 -11.09 -9.44 4.62
N THR A 54 -11.51 -8.45 5.40
CA THR A 54 -11.05 -8.29 6.80
C THR A 54 -12.14 -7.74 7.68
N TRP A 55 -12.27 -8.31 8.88
CA TRP A 55 -13.20 -7.81 9.89
C TRP A 55 -12.72 -8.09 11.30
N MET A 56 -13.36 -7.44 12.27
CA MET A 56 -13.09 -7.67 13.68
C MET A 56 -13.80 -8.95 14.14
N ASN A 57 -13.13 -9.72 14.98
CA ASN A 57 -13.63 -10.91 15.62
C ASN A 57 -13.74 -12.14 14.68
N SER A 58 -13.11 -13.21 15.05
CA SER A 58 -13.10 -14.49 14.32
C SER A 58 -14.45 -15.24 14.34
N LYS A 59 -15.49 -14.70 14.99
CA LYS A 59 -16.83 -15.29 15.00
C LYS A 59 -17.47 -15.24 13.61
N PRO A 60 -18.41 -16.16 13.33
CA PRO A 60 -19.17 -16.15 12.09
C PRO A 60 -19.81 -14.80 11.79
N SER A 61 -19.57 -14.25 10.61
CA SER A 61 -20.03 -12.91 10.25
C SER A 61 -20.44 -12.81 8.78
N PHE A 62 -21.46 -11.98 8.52
CA PHE A 62 -21.86 -11.61 7.17
C PHE A 62 -20.97 -10.48 6.66
N GLN A 63 -20.23 -10.75 5.58
CA GLN A 63 -19.37 -9.77 4.92
C GLN A 63 -19.90 -9.46 3.53
N LYS A 64 -19.83 -8.18 3.14
CA LYS A 64 -20.20 -7.74 1.80
C LYS A 64 -19.34 -8.44 0.75
N VAL A 65 -19.99 -9.06 -0.22
CA VAL A 65 -19.32 -9.73 -1.34
C VAL A 65 -19.61 -9.08 -2.68
N MET A 66 -20.73 -8.35 -2.81
CA MET A 66 -21.06 -7.67 -4.06
C MET A 66 -22.05 -6.51 -3.86
N GLN A 67 -21.92 -5.48 -4.70
CA GLN A 67 -22.86 -4.37 -4.81
C GLN A 67 -23.78 -4.60 -6.03
N LEU A 68 -25.11 -4.60 -5.82
CA LEU A 68 -26.10 -4.84 -6.88
C LEU A 68 -26.95 -3.60 -7.21
N LYS A 69 -26.48 -2.40 -6.92
CA LYS A 69 -27.24 -1.16 -7.08
C LYS A 69 -27.82 -0.97 -8.48
N ARG A 70 -27.08 -1.40 -9.52
CA ARG A 70 -27.56 -1.31 -10.93
C ARG A 70 -28.77 -2.19 -11.21
N TYR A 71 -28.98 -3.24 -10.44
CA TYR A 71 -30.06 -4.22 -10.59
C TYR A 71 -31.21 -4.00 -9.59
N GLN A 72 -31.15 -2.94 -8.79
CA GLN A 72 -32.11 -2.67 -7.73
C GLN A 72 -33.57 -2.64 -8.24
N ASN A 73 -33.81 -2.04 -9.43
CA ASN A 73 -35.13 -1.98 -10.00
C ASN A 73 -35.68 -3.37 -10.38
N GLU A 74 -34.85 -4.25 -10.91
CA GLU A 74 -35.23 -5.64 -11.24
C GLU A 74 -35.55 -6.43 -9.97
N ILE A 75 -34.68 -6.33 -8.97
CA ILE A 75 -34.86 -6.99 -7.68
C ILE A 75 -36.14 -6.50 -6.99
N ASN A 76 -36.40 -5.19 -7.01
CA ASN A 76 -37.59 -4.62 -6.41
C ASN A 76 -38.90 -5.05 -7.10
N LYS A 77 -38.89 -5.29 -8.42
CA LYS A 77 -40.03 -5.86 -9.13
C LYS A 77 -40.40 -7.24 -8.60
N VAL A 78 -39.41 -8.12 -8.39
CA VAL A 78 -39.66 -9.45 -7.85
C VAL A 78 -40.06 -9.39 -6.37
N PHE A 79 -39.43 -8.50 -5.59
CA PHE A 79 -39.77 -8.28 -4.19
C PHE A 79 -41.26 -7.90 -3.96
N LYS A 80 -41.85 -7.10 -4.85
CA LYS A 80 -43.27 -6.69 -4.76
C LYS A 80 -44.26 -7.86 -4.80
N ASN A 81 -43.87 -8.96 -5.46
CA ASN A 81 -44.68 -10.15 -5.57
C ASN A 81 -44.68 -11.01 -4.29
N LYS A 82 -43.77 -10.69 -3.33
CA LYS A 82 -43.55 -11.45 -2.07
C LYS A 82 -43.18 -12.94 -2.28
N ASP A 83 -42.76 -13.30 -3.48
CA ASP A 83 -42.27 -14.63 -3.79
C ASP A 83 -40.79 -14.73 -3.40
N VAL A 84 -40.54 -15.39 -2.28
CA VAL A 84 -39.21 -15.48 -1.69
C VAL A 84 -38.27 -16.39 -2.49
N GLU A 85 -38.78 -17.41 -3.17
CA GLU A 85 -37.98 -18.32 -4.00
C GLU A 85 -37.50 -17.60 -5.26
N SER A 86 -38.41 -16.96 -5.97
CA SER A 86 -38.07 -16.12 -7.13
C SER A 86 -37.14 -14.96 -6.76
N LEU A 87 -37.29 -14.39 -5.58
CA LEU A 87 -36.38 -13.34 -5.10
C LEU A 87 -34.97 -13.86 -4.85
N ALA A 88 -34.84 -15.00 -4.17
CA ALA A 88 -33.55 -15.66 -3.94
C ALA A 88 -32.87 -16.04 -5.24
N TYR A 89 -33.65 -16.66 -6.15
CA TYR A 89 -33.16 -17.04 -7.47
C TYR A 89 -32.63 -15.83 -8.23
N LYS A 90 -33.42 -14.75 -8.33
CA LYS A 90 -33.04 -13.55 -9.10
C LYS A 90 -31.79 -12.88 -8.56
N ILE A 91 -31.67 -12.73 -7.26
CA ILE A 91 -30.46 -12.12 -6.66
C ILE A 91 -29.24 -13.01 -6.87
N SER A 92 -29.40 -14.33 -6.73
CA SER A 92 -28.33 -15.32 -6.92
C SER A 92 -27.88 -15.41 -8.39
N GLU A 93 -28.84 -15.40 -9.33
CA GLU A 93 -28.57 -15.33 -10.77
C GLU A 93 -27.72 -14.12 -11.14
N ILE A 94 -28.12 -12.92 -10.72
CA ILE A 94 -27.38 -11.68 -10.98
C ILE A 94 -25.96 -11.75 -10.42
N LYS A 95 -25.78 -12.29 -9.21
CA LYS A 95 -24.44 -12.47 -8.64
C LYS A 95 -23.60 -13.43 -9.49
N ASN A 96 -24.16 -14.57 -9.88
CA ASN A 96 -23.49 -15.58 -10.69
C ASN A 96 -23.10 -15.05 -12.07
N ASP A 97 -23.98 -14.31 -12.73
CA ASP A 97 -23.70 -13.70 -14.04
C ASP A 97 -22.56 -12.70 -13.98
N ARG A 98 -22.51 -11.91 -12.92
CA ARG A 98 -21.38 -10.98 -12.70
C ARG A 98 -20.07 -11.73 -12.46
N LEU A 99 -20.08 -12.82 -11.69
CA LEU A 99 -18.90 -13.66 -11.50
C LEU A 99 -18.44 -14.30 -12.82
N LYS A 100 -19.37 -14.87 -13.59
CA LYS A 100 -19.06 -15.45 -14.91
C LYS A 100 -18.49 -14.41 -15.90
N SER A 101 -19.00 -13.19 -15.86
CA SER A 101 -18.45 -12.09 -16.65
C SER A 101 -17.02 -11.75 -16.23
N ASP A 102 -16.73 -11.80 -14.93
CA ASP A 102 -15.39 -11.56 -14.39
C ASP A 102 -14.43 -12.70 -14.76
N TYR A 103 -14.88 -13.95 -14.70
CA TYR A 103 -14.08 -15.10 -15.14
C TYR A 103 -13.63 -14.94 -16.60
N LYS A 104 -14.54 -14.57 -17.51
CA LYS A 104 -14.20 -14.30 -18.91
C LYS A 104 -13.21 -13.15 -19.06
N ARG A 105 -13.46 -12.04 -18.37
CA ARG A 105 -12.62 -10.84 -18.46
C ARG A 105 -11.20 -11.05 -17.94
N LEU A 106 -11.05 -11.83 -16.87
CA LEU A 106 -9.78 -12.06 -16.18
C LEU A 106 -9.09 -13.36 -16.58
N GLY A 107 -9.74 -14.19 -17.40
CA GLY A 107 -9.24 -15.51 -17.79
C GLY A 107 -9.17 -16.48 -16.61
N LEU A 108 -10.18 -16.44 -15.72
CA LEU A 108 -10.27 -17.27 -14.53
C LEU A 108 -11.05 -18.55 -14.84
N SER A 109 -10.67 -19.66 -14.18
CA SER A 109 -11.47 -20.86 -14.07
C SER A 109 -12.56 -20.68 -13.00
N GLU A 110 -13.71 -21.33 -13.17
CA GLU A 110 -14.80 -21.28 -12.19
C GLU A 110 -14.40 -21.90 -10.85
N ASP A 111 -13.60 -22.96 -10.87
CA ASP A 111 -13.33 -23.81 -9.71
C ASP A 111 -12.17 -23.33 -8.81
N ASN A 112 -11.33 -22.42 -9.30
CA ASN A 112 -10.07 -22.09 -8.64
C ASN A 112 -10.11 -20.76 -7.86
N ASN A 113 -11.28 -20.12 -7.72
CA ASN A 113 -11.37 -18.84 -7.05
C ASN A 113 -11.56 -19.01 -5.55
N ILE A 114 -10.95 -18.11 -4.78
CA ILE A 114 -10.95 -18.19 -3.32
C ILE A 114 -11.30 -16.85 -2.67
N TYR A 115 -11.77 -16.93 -1.45
CA TYR A 115 -11.71 -15.84 -0.48
C TYR A 115 -10.50 -16.04 0.43
N HIS A 116 -9.64 -15.05 0.49
CA HIS A 116 -8.58 -14.93 1.48
C HIS A 116 -8.97 -13.86 2.48
N TYR A 117 -9.11 -14.21 3.74
CA TYR A 117 -9.59 -13.25 4.73
C TYR A 117 -8.80 -13.26 6.01
N VAL A 118 -8.62 -12.06 6.57
CA VAL A 118 -7.93 -11.82 7.83
C VAL A 118 -8.93 -11.34 8.87
N THR A 119 -9.12 -12.13 9.92
CA THR A 119 -9.88 -11.68 11.07
C THR A 119 -8.96 -11.16 12.16
N ARG A 120 -9.48 -10.20 12.93
CA ARG A 120 -8.74 -9.44 13.92
C ARG A 120 -9.36 -9.66 15.30
N ASP A 121 -8.63 -10.35 16.14
CA ASP A 121 -8.95 -10.50 17.55
C ASP A 121 -7.99 -9.68 18.42
N GLU A 122 -8.20 -9.65 19.73
CA GLU A 122 -7.33 -8.95 20.66
C GLU A 122 -5.89 -9.46 20.53
N GLY A 123 -4.97 -8.56 20.17
CA GLY A 123 -3.55 -8.83 19.98
C GLY A 123 -3.21 -9.84 18.87
N ARG A 124 -4.13 -10.13 17.92
CA ARG A 124 -3.97 -11.27 17.02
C ARG A 124 -4.58 -11.07 15.64
N PHE A 125 -3.91 -11.64 14.62
CA PHE A 125 -4.50 -11.91 13.31
C PHE A 125 -4.71 -13.40 13.08
N VAL A 126 -5.82 -13.74 12.42
CA VAL A 126 -6.12 -15.10 11.96
C VAL A 126 -6.39 -15.06 10.45
N ILE A 127 -5.61 -15.81 9.69
CA ILE A 127 -5.67 -15.87 8.23
C ILE A 127 -6.35 -17.16 7.80
N ASN A 128 -7.41 -17.03 7.02
CA ASN A 128 -8.18 -18.14 6.52
C ASN A 128 -8.43 -18.02 5.02
N GLU A 129 -8.65 -19.18 4.40
CA GLU A 129 -9.11 -19.26 3.01
C GLU A 129 -10.30 -20.20 2.88
N CYS A 130 -11.19 -19.86 1.96
CA CYS A 130 -12.28 -20.73 1.55
C CYS A 130 -12.60 -20.52 0.06
N ALA A 131 -13.27 -21.49 -0.54
CA ALA A 131 -13.70 -21.40 -1.93
C ALA A 131 -14.61 -20.18 -2.18
N TYR A 132 -14.53 -19.64 -3.37
CA TYR A 132 -15.39 -18.57 -3.87
C TYR A 132 -16.29 -19.11 -4.99
N PRO A 133 -17.29 -19.97 -4.68
CA PRO A 133 -18.13 -20.61 -5.67
C PRO A 133 -19.21 -19.68 -6.21
N LEU A 134 -19.81 -20.09 -7.33
CA LEU A 134 -21.14 -19.64 -7.71
C LEU A 134 -22.17 -20.09 -6.66
N ILE A 135 -23.29 -19.39 -6.59
CA ILE A 135 -24.44 -19.83 -5.77
C ILE A 135 -25.13 -20.97 -6.50
N ASP A 136 -25.38 -22.08 -5.84
CA ASP A 136 -26.16 -23.19 -6.40
C ASP A 136 -27.65 -22.79 -6.48
N LEU A 137 -28.10 -22.45 -7.69
CA LEU A 137 -29.46 -22.03 -7.95
C LEU A 137 -30.50 -23.15 -7.76
N ASN A 138 -30.06 -24.42 -7.79
CA ASN A 138 -30.97 -25.56 -7.65
C ASN A 138 -31.18 -25.96 -6.18
N ASN A 139 -30.46 -25.37 -5.24
CA ASN A 139 -30.49 -25.76 -3.83
C ASN A 139 -30.80 -24.58 -2.91
N LEU A 140 -31.56 -23.60 -3.40
CA LEU A 140 -31.93 -22.42 -2.60
C LEU A 140 -32.97 -22.81 -1.53
N LYS A 141 -32.71 -22.38 -0.27
CA LYS A 141 -33.51 -22.73 0.89
C LYS A 141 -33.31 -21.77 2.07
N LYS A 142 -34.02 -22.00 3.16
CA LYS A 142 -33.94 -21.20 4.40
C LYS A 142 -34.23 -19.73 4.19
N PHE A 143 -35.30 -19.43 3.46
CA PHE A 143 -35.70 -18.06 3.14
C PHE A 143 -36.20 -17.33 4.38
N ASN A 144 -35.68 -16.12 4.62
CA ASN A 144 -36.16 -15.23 5.66
C ASN A 144 -36.21 -13.80 5.15
N LEU A 145 -37.41 -13.26 4.99
CA LEU A 145 -37.68 -11.93 4.48
C LEU A 145 -38.09 -10.99 5.60
N THR A 146 -37.38 -9.88 5.70
CA THR A 146 -37.69 -8.77 6.60
C THR A 146 -37.86 -7.48 5.80
N PRO A 147 -38.40 -6.39 6.37
CA PRO A 147 -38.55 -5.11 5.64
C PRO A 147 -37.24 -4.54 5.11
N THR A 148 -36.10 -4.83 5.73
CA THR A 148 -34.80 -4.23 5.39
C THR A 148 -33.81 -5.20 4.74
N ALA A 149 -34.06 -6.51 4.87
CA ALA A 149 -33.13 -7.52 4.38
C ALA A 149 -33.84 -8.83 4.01
N PHE A 150 -33.20 -9.56 3.13
CA PHE A 150 -33.61 -10.92 2.75
C PHE A 150 -32.42 -11.86 2.90
N SER A 151 -32.61 -13.03 3.53
CA SER A 151 -31.56 -14.05 3.68
C SER A 151 -32.00 -15.40 3.17
N TRP A 152 -31.06 -16.18 2.66
CA TRP A 152 -31.25 -17.52 2.14
C TRP A 152 -29.94 -18.33 2.23
N SER A 153 -30.00 -19.59 1.90
CA SER A 153 -28.87 -20.51 1.82
C SER A 153 -28.93 -21.32 0.53
N ASP A 154 -27.79 -21.67 -0.05
CA ASP A 154 -27.68 -22.66 -1.12
C ASP A 154 -27.25 -24.06 -0.61
N GLY A 155 -27.26 -24.24 0.72
CA GLY A 155 -26.80 -25.47 1.37
C GLY A 155 -25.30 -25.49 1.69
N LEU A 156 -24.47 -24.73 0.96
CA LEU A 156 -23.05 -24.56 1.24
C LEU A 156 -22.78 -23.29 2.04
N LYS A 157 -23.36 -22.19 1.59
CA LYS A 157 -23.17 -20.85 2.18
C LYS A 157 -24.51 -20.22 2.54
N ASP A 158 -24.48 -19.30 3.49
CA ASP A 158 -25.62 -18.46 3.85
C ASP A 158 -25.41 -17.05 3.28
N TYR A 159 -26.45 -16.49 2.68
CA TYR A 159 -26.44 -15.19 2.03
C TYR A 159 -27.46 -14.25 2.67
N LYS A 160 -27.19 -12.95 2.57
CA LYS A 160 -28.11 -11.89 2.97
C LYS A 160 -28.03 -10.72 1.99
N TYR A 161 -29.18 -10.24 1.52
CA TYR A 161 -29.31 -9.04 0.73
C TYR A 161 -29.93 -7.92 1.56
N THR A 162 -29.32 -6.72 1.52
CA THR A 162 -29.83 -5.52 2.18
C THR A 162 -30.47 -4.60 1.13
N PHE A 163 -31.76 -4.28 1.30
CA PHE A 163 -32.50 -3.50 0.31
C PHE A 163 -32.02 -2.05 0.22
N GLY A 164 -31.72 -1.41 1.36
CA GLY A 164 -31.28 -0.03 1.42
C GLY A 164 -30.00 0.23 0.61
N ASP A 165 -29.01 -0.62 0.83
CA ASP A 165 -27.70 -0.48 0.18
C ASP A 165 -27.56 -1.28 -1.10
N SER A 166 -28.53 -2.12 -1.43
CA SER A 166 -28.48 -3.07 -2.56
C SER A 166 -27.21 -3.92 -2.55
N GLN A 167 -26.87 -4.47 -1.38
CA GLN A 167 -25.65 -5.25 -1.16
C GLN A 167 -25.99 -6.71 -0.85
N ILE A 168 -25.22 -7.61 -1.48
CA ILE A 168 -25.22 -9.01 -1.11
C ILE A 168 -24.04 -9.29 -0.18
N HIS A 169 -24.35 -9.98 0.92
CA HIS A 169 -23.41 -10.43 1.92
C HIS A 169 -23.38 -11.95 1.94
N GLN A 170 -22.21 -12.53 2.18
CA GLN A 170 -22.02 -13.96 2.44
C GLN A 170 -21.57 -14.14 3.89
N LYS A 171 -22.05 -15.18 4.54
CA LYS A 171 -21.60 -15.55 5.88
C LYS A 171 -20.28 -16.31 5.79
N PHE A 172 -19.29 -15.83 6.50
CA PHE A 172 -17.99 -16.46 6.69
C PHE A 172 -17.93 -17.07 8.08
N ASP A 173 -17.41 -18.28 8.18
CA ASP A 173 -17.32 -19.04 9.43
C ASP A 173 -16.05 -19.88 9.39
N SER A 174 -15.05 -19.49 10.17
CA SER A 174 -13.75 -20.18 10.24
C SER A 174 -13.80 -21.55 10.90
N SER A 175 -14.90 -21.90 11.57
CA SER A 175 -15.09 -23.22 12.19
C SER A 175 -15.61 -24.28 11.22
N LYS A 176 -16.04 -23.89 10.01
CA LYS A 176 -16.56 -24.82 9.01
C LYS A 176 -15.46 -25.62 8.34
N LYS A 177 -15.77 -26.87 7.98
CA LYS A 177 -14.83 -27.79 7.32
C LYS A 177 -14.34 -27.31 5.94
N ASP A 178 -15.08 -26.42 5.28
CA ASP A 178 -14.74 -25.84 3.99
C ASP A 178 -13.85 -24.59 4.08
N THR A 179 -13.39 -24.29 5.29
CA THR A 179 -12.47 -23.19 5.58
C THR A 179 -11.13 -23.73 6.04
N LEU A 180 -10.07 -23.31 5.37
CA LEU A 180 -8.69 -23.63 5.70
C LEU A 180 -8.12 -22.52 6.58
N LEU A 181 -7.71 -22.88 7.78
CA LEU A 181 -6.88 -21.99 8.61
C LEU A 181 -5.43 -22.05 8.08
N LEU A 182 -4.95 -20.96 7.53
CA LEU A 182 -3.57 -20.86 7.01
C LEU A 182 -2.58 -20.55 8.13
N HIS A 183 -2.88 -19.50 8.90
CA HIS A 183 -1.96 -19.02 9.92
C HIS A 183 -2.68 -18.20 10.99
N GLN A 184 -2.12 -18.22 12.18
CA GLN A 184 -2.52 -17.37 13.29
C GLN A 184 -1.26 -16.86 13.96
N PHE A 185 -1.19 -15.57 14.26
CA PHE A 185 -0.03 -14.97 14.90
C PHE A 185 -0.42 -13.80 15.79
N ASP A 186 0.33 -13.64 16.85
CA ASP A 186 0.17 -12.55 17.78
C ASP A 186 0.81 -11.28 17.23
N ILE A 187 0.23 -10.14 17.58
CA ILE A 187 0.65 -8.82 17.12
C ILE A 187 0.92 -7.94 18.32
N GLN A 188 2.04 -7.28 18.29
CA GLN A 188 2.33 -6.19 19.20
C GLN A 188 1.83 -4.88 18.59
N ILE A 189 0.94 -4.20 19.33
CA ILE A 189 0.49 -2.85 18.97
C ILE A 189 1.52 -1.86 19.51
N ILE A 190 2.05 -1.03 18.61
CA ILE A 190 3.07 -0.03 18.93
C ILE A 190 2.35 1.29 19.19
N GLU A 191 2.52 1.82 20.39
CA GLU A 191 1.88 3.08 20.81
C GLU A 191 2.42 4.29 20.05
N ASP A 192 3.73 4.34 19.85
CA ASP A 192 4.39 5.40 19.06
C ASP A 192 5.07 4.80 17.82
N PRO A 193 4.34 4.70 16.69
CA PRO A 193 4.89 4.15 15.45
C PRO A 193 5.96 5.04 14.83
N PHE A 194 5.99 6.35 15.10
CA PHE A 194 6.99 7.24 14.54
C PHE A 194 8.35 7.00 15.21
N SER A 195 8.39 6.98 16.53
CA SER A 195 9.62 6.66 17.27
C SER A 195 10.14 5.28 16.91
N PHE A 196 9.24 4.28 16.80
CA PHE A 196 9.64 2.93 16.36
C PHE A 196 10.26 2.93 14.96
N LEU A 197 9.67 3.63 14.00
CA LEU A 197 10.20 3.71 12.63
C LEU A 197 11.52 4.45 12.57
N LEU A 198 11.67 5.52 13.35
CA LEU A 198 12.94 6.25 13.46
C LEU A 198 14.04 5.38 14.06
N GLU A 199 13.76 4.68 15.15
CA GLU A 199 14.73 3.74 15.76
C GLU A 199 15.10 2.61 14.79
N ALA A 200 14.12 2.02 14.10
CA ALA A 200 14.38 0.98 13.12
C ALA A 200 15.23 1.50 11.95
N TYR A 201 14.97 2.72 11.49
CA TYR A 201 15.73 3.37 10.43
C TYR A 201 17.19 3.63 10.86
N PHE A 202 17.40 4.19 12.05
CA PHE A 202 18.74 4.44 12.56
C PHE A 202 19.51 3.14 12.82
N LYS A 203 18.87 2.11 13.39
CA LYS A 203 19.48 0.78 13.55
C LYS A 203 19.87 0.14 12.21
N PHE A 204 19.06 0.35 11.17
CA PHE A 204 19.37 -0.11 9.82
C PHE A 204 20.59 0.62 9.23
N ILE A 205 20.62 1.95 9.35
CA ILE A 205 21.75 2.77 8.89
C ILE A 205 23.03 2.41 9.66
N ASP A 206 22.96 2.25 10.97
CA ASP A 206 24.14 1.88 11.76
C ASP A 206 24.69 0.51 11.38
N LYS A 207 23.83 -0.46 11.09
CA LYS A 207 24.26 -1.75 10.53
C LYS A 207 24.86 -1.62 9.12
N ALA A 208 24.31 -0.77 8.29
CA ALA A 208 24.88 -0.49 6.98
C ALA A 208 26.22 0.26 7.07
N LYS A 209 26.37 1.14 8.06
CA LYS A 209 27.63 1.84 8.35
C LYS A 209 28.76 0.90 8.82
N VAL A 210 28.41 -0.16 9.56
CA VAL A 210 29.41 -1.17 9.99
C VAL A 210 29.97 -1.98 8.80
N ALA A 211 29.22 -2.04 7.70
CA ALA A 211 29.66 -2.69 6.46
C ALA A 211 30.49 -1.79 5.52
N THR A 212 30.54 -0.48 5.78
CA THR A 212 31.27 0.50 4.95
C THR A 212 32.10 1.42 5.84
N THR A 213 33.40 1.22 5.82
CA THR A 213 34.51 2.08 6.25
C THR A 213 34.16 3.56 6.50
N ASN A 214 34.53 4.04 7.69
CA ASN A 214 34.78 5.45 8.06
C ASN A 214 33.92 6.52 7.33
N ILE A 215 32.61 6.53 7.59
CA ILE A 215 31.79 7.65 7.19
C ILE A 215 31.96 8.76 8.23
N ILE A 216 32.48 9.87 7.81
CA ILE A 216 32.53 11.11 8.60
C ILE A 216 31.25 11.88 8.31
N GLU A 217 30.38 12.04 9.29
CA GLU A 217 29.21 12.88 9.18
C GLU A 217 29.53 14.28 9.71
N ALA A 218 29.24 15.28 8.90
CA ALA A 218 29.37 16.67 9.29
C ALA A 218 28.07 17.44 8.99
N TYR A 219 27.64 18.23 9.94
CA TYR A 219 26.47 19.09 9.79
C TYR A 219 26.91 20.50 9.43
N LEU A 220 26.53 20.94 8.23
CA LEU A 220 26.76 22.30 7.78
C LEU A 220 25.49 23.10 7.93
N PRO A 221 25.51 24.21 8.69
CA PRO A 221 24.36 25.09 8.74
C PRO A 221 24.19 25.76 7.37
N LEU A 222 22.96 25.72 6.87
CA LEU A 222 22.61 26.36 5.58
C LEU A 222 22.29 27.86 5.74
N TYR A 223 22.51 28.40 6.90
CA TYR A 223 22.29 29.82 7.22
C TYR A 223 23.53 30.43 7.89
N SER A 224 23.68 31.73 7.80
CA SER A 224 24.70 32.47 8.52
C SER A 224 24.42 32.50 10.00
N PHE A 225 25.42 32.23 10.85
CA PHE A 225 25.28 32.35 12.29
C PHE A 225 25.15 33.80 12.74
N GLU A 226 25.67 34.77 11.96
CA GLU A 226 25.63 36.18 12.28
C GLU A 226 24.28 36.79 11.93
N THR A 227 23.81 36.58 10.70
CA THR A 227 22.56 37.18 10.20
C THR A 227 21.31 36.36 10.55
N LYS A 228 21.45 35.07 10.87
CA LYS A 228 20.35 34.08 11.06
C LYS A 228 19.55 33.85 9.79
N GLU A 229 20.04 34.21 8.62
CA GLU A 229 19.38 34.08 7.32
C GLU A 229 20.21 33.19 6.40
N VAL A 230 19.55 32.63 5.39
CA VAL A 230 20.20 31.87 4.31
C VAL A 230 20.95 32.86 3.42
N GLU A 231 22.24 32.60 3.22
CA GLU A 231 23.06 33.45 2.35
C GLU A 231 22.46 33.58 0.95
N GLU A 232 22.33 34.82 0.47
CA GLU A 232 21.73 35.13 -0.85
C GLU A 232 22.38 34.34 -1.98
N LYS A 233 23.68 34.11 -1.88
CA LYS A 233 24.49 33.42 -2.89
C LYS A 233 24.66 31.92 -2.62
N SER A 234 23.90 31.37 -1.68
CA SER A 234 23.90 29.91 -1.43
C SER A 234 23.12 29.16 -2.49
N GLY A 235 23.39 27.88 -2.61
CA GLY A 235 22.64 27.01 -3.51
C GLY A 235 21.16 26.83 -3.16
N LEU A 236 20.76 27.26 -1.97
CA LEU A 236 19.36 27.24 -1.52
C LEU A 236 18.54 28.41 -2.07
N ASN A 237 19.20 29.49 -2.48
CA ASN A 237 18.58 30.60 -3.17
C ASN A 237 18.72 30.45 -4.69
N ALA A 238 17.95 31.21 -5.47
CA ALA A 238 17.90 31.12 -6.92
C ALA A 238 19.23 31.47 -7.65
N TRP A 239 20.33 31.52 -6.93
CA TRP A 239 21.65 31.88 -7.45
C TRP A 239 22.23 30.87 -8.43
N ASN A 240 21.80 29.64 -8.42
CA ASN A 240 22.23 28.57 -9.33
C ASN A 240 21.99 28.90 -10.81
N GLY A 241 21.01 29.75 -11.14
CA GLY A 241 20.73 30.19 -12.48
C GLY A 241 21.65 31.32 -12.98
N ALA A 242 22.52 31.88 -12.11
CA ALA A 242 23.40 32.96 -12.52
C ALA A 242 24.53 32.47 -13.46
N PRO A 243 24.96 33.27 -14.48
CA PRO A 243 26.09 32.94 -15.34
C PRO A 243 27.37 32.75 -14.52
N LYS A 244 28.21 31.76 -14.90
CA LYS A 244 29.49 31.49 -14.22
C LYS A 244 30.46 32.66 -14.26
N VAL A 245 30.40 33.46 -15.31
CA VAL A 245 31.29 34.61 -15.55
C VAL A 245 30.43 35.83 -15.88
N LYS A 246 30.72 36.95 -15.27
CA LYS A 246 30.05 38.23 -15.58
C LYS A 246 30.17 38.53 -17.06
N GLY A 247 29.05 38.63 -17.77
CA GLY A 247 28.98 38.82 -19.22
C GLY A 247 28.97 37.53 -20.08
N SER A 248 28.89 36.36 -19.44
CA SER A 248 28.72 35.07 -20.14
C SER A 248 27.25 34.71 -20.21
N ASP A 249 26.73 34.41 -21.39
CA ASP A 249 25.38 33.93 -21.62
C ASP A 249 25.17 32.43 -21.24
N LYS A 250 26.22 31.76 -20.75
CA LYS A 250 26.13 30.33 -20.35
C LYS A 250 25.66 30.22 -18.90
N PRO A 251 24.42 29.78 -18.68
CA PRO A 251 23.94 29.52 -17.33
C PRO A 251 24.73 28.36 -16.67
N ARG A 252 24.68 28.29 -15.37
CA ARG A 252 25.19 27.13 -14.65
C ARG A 252 24.33 25.90 -14.99
N PRO A 253 24.90 24.68 -14.94
CA PRO A 253 24.14 23.46 -15.15
C PRO A 253 22.92 23.40 -14.21
N LEU A 254 21.77 22.96 -14.72
CA LEU A 254 20.51 22.95 -14.00
C LEU A 254 20.53 22.05 -12.77
N ASN A 255 21.44 21.08 -12.73
CA ASN A 255 21.49 20.07 -11.65
C ASN A 255 22.62 20.33 -10.63
N GLU A 256 23.24 21.52 -10.68
CA GLU A 256 24.29 21.89 -9.73
C GLU A 256 23.70 22.64 -8.52
N VAL A 257 23.97 22.15 -7.32
CA VAL A 257 23.68 22.83 -6.06
C VAL A 257 24.99 23.23 -5.40
N TYR A 258 25.13 24.50 -5.04
CA TYR A 258 26.32 25.03 -4.40
C TYR A 258 26.03 25.26 -2.92
N ILE A 259 26.73 24.54 -2.07
CA ILE A 259 26.68 24.69 -0.63
C ILE A 259 27.97 25.35 -0.18
N PRO A 260 27.96 26.61 0.32
CA PRO A 260 29.14 27.25 0.84
C PRO A 260 29.61 26.54 2.11
N ILE A 261 30.87 26.13 2.12
CA ILE A 261 31.47 25.43 3.26
C ILE A 261 32.31 26.43 4.05
N PRO A 262 32.13 26.51 5.40
CA PRO A 262 32.93 27.39 6.23
C PRO A 262 34.43 27.08 6.11
N LYS A 263 35.28 28.11 6.14
CA LYS A 263 36.71 27.98 5.95
C LYS A 263 37.39 27.02 6.94
N ASP A 264 36.88 26.94 8.16
CA ASP A 264 37.41 26.07 9.21
C ASP A 264 36.95 24.61 9.10
N PHE A 265 35.99 24.31 8.20
CA PHE A 265 35.49 22.97 7.99
C PHE A 265 36.59 22.00 7.55
N HIS A 266 37.40 22.40 6.57
CA HIS A 266 38.49 21.58 6.08
C HIS A 266 39.56 21.31 7.13
N ASN A 267 39.73 22.24 8.09
CA ASN A 267 40.66 22.04 9.21
C ASN A 267 40.11 21.06 10.24
N LYS A 268 38.79 21.06 10.45
CA LYS A 268 38.11 20.14 11.39
C LYS A 268 37.93 18.74 10.82
N PHE A 269 37.76 18.64 9.51
CA PHE A 269 37.45 17.39 8.79
C PHE A 269 38.35 17.26 7.54
N PRO A 270 39.67 17.08 7.72
CA PRO A 270 40.63 17.10 6.60
C PRO A 270 40.36 16.00 5.57
N ASP A 271 39.83 14.85 6.02
CA ASP A 271 39.59 13.68 5.18
C ASP A 271 38.14 13.58 4.64
N PHE A 272 37.29 14.56 4.91
CA PHE A 272 35.87 14.49 4.52
C PHE A 272 35.68 14.35 3.01
N PHE A 273 36.50 15.05 2.23
CA PHE A 273 36.45 15.02 0.76
C PHE A 273 37.50 14.13 0.11
N THR A 274 38.35 13.48 0.89
CA THR A 274 39.47 12.64 0.37
C THR A 274 39.22 11.14 0.54
N GLY A 275 38.14 10.74 1.21
CA GLY A 275 37.77 9.34 1.39
C GLY A 275 37.26 8.68 0.10
N ASN A 276 37.33 7.33 0.05
CA ASN A 276 36.80 6.50 -1.05
C ASN A 276 35.29 6.62 -1.21
N ILE A 277 34.81 7.76 -1.68
CA ILE A 277 33.41 7.92 -2.10
C ILE A 277 33.34 7.42 -3.53
N LEU A 278 32.72 6.26 -3.73
CA LEU A 278 32.37 5.75 -5.07
C LEU A 278 31.57 6.84 -5.80
N ASN A 279 32.06 7.26 -6.98
CA ASN A 279 31.45 8.25 -7.86
C ASN A 279 31.68 9.74 -7.51
N VAL A 280 32.75 10.11 -6.83
CA VAL A 280 33.19 11.51 -6.77
C VAL A 280 34.20 11.75 -7.87
N ILE A 281 33.87 12.65 -8.79
CA ILE A 281 34.84 13.21 -9.74
C ILE A 281 35.44 14.43 -9.07
N GLU A 282 36.72 14.34 -8.63
CA GLU A 282 37.46 15.48 -8.11
C GLU A 282 37.96 16.35 -9.30
N GLU A 283 37.33 17.48 -9.48
CA GLU A 283 37.87 18.53 -10.38
C GLU A 283 38.56 19.59 -9.53
N ARG A 284 39.88 19.58 -9.52
CA ARG A 284 40.70 20.70 -9.00
C ARG A 284 40.86 21.74 -10.08
N GLU A 285 39.93 22.66 -10.23
CA GLU A 285 40.15 23.90 -10.95
C GLU A 285 40.84 24.91 -10.03
N ILE A 286 42.14 25.07 -10.20
CA ILE A 286 42.88 26.16 -9.56
C ILE A 286 42.62 27.41 -10.38
N PHE A 287 41.65 28.24 -10.00
CA PHE A 287 41.48 29.56 -10.58
C PHE A 287 42.58 30.47 -10.04
N LYS A 288 43.59 30.70 -10.85
CA LYS A 288 44.52 31.83 -10.68
C LYS A 288 43.82 33.10 -11.17
N ASN A 289 43.04 33.71 -10.30
CA ASN A 289 42.64 35.07 -10.51
C ASN A 289 43.65 35.95 -9.77
N ASP A 290 44.32 36.85 -10.47
CA ASP A 290 45.41 37.72 -9.94
C ASP A 290 45.01 38.61 -8.76
N LYS A 291 43.72 38.67 -8.43
CA LYS A 291 43.16 39.44 -7.33
C LYS A 291 42.65 38.60 -6.13
N ASP A 292 42.46 37.32 -6.29
CA ASP A 292 41.92 36.46 -5.21
C ASP A 292 42.70 35.15 -5.20
N LYS A 293 43.75 35.08 -4.38
CA LYS A 293 44.63 33.91 -4.24
C LYS A 293 44.02 32.74 -3.46
N ARG A 294 42.71 32.51 -3.53
CA ARG A 294 42.05 31.41 -2.83
C ARG A 294 41.89 30.22 -3.75
N PRO A 295 42.46 29.06 -3.42
CA PRO A 295 42.16 27.83 -4.14
C PRO A 295 40.69 27.44 -3.92
N GLU A 296 39.91 27.33 -4.97
CA GLU A 296 38.58 26.72 -4.93
C GLU A 296 38.74 25.23 -5.22
N VAL A 297 38.31 24.39 -4.29
CA VAL A 297 38.18 22.95 -4.49
C VAL A 297 36.71 22.67 -4.75
N ARG A 298 36.39 22.01 -5.85
CA ARG A 298 35.04 21.61 -6.21
C ARG A 298 34.95 20.11 -6.23
N PHE A 299 33.94 19.60 -5.58
CA PHE A 299 33.61 18.19 -5.62
C PHE A 299 32.29 18.03 -6.38
N HIS A 300 32.31 17.16 -7.39
CA HIS A 300 31.10 16.78 -8.11
C HIS A 300 30.68 15.40 -7.63
N ILE A 301 29.47 15.31 -7.09
CA ILE A 301 28.83 14.05 -6.76
C ILE A 301 27.89 13.72 -7.91
N GLN A 302 28.18 12.68 -8.65
CA GLN A 302 27.29 12.18 -9.69
C GLN A 302 26.38 11.13 -9.06
N LEU A 303 25.08 11.41 -9.03
CA LEU A 303 24.07 10.43 -8.66
C LEU A 303 23.94 9.42 -9.81
N PRO A 304 23.78 8.12 -9.51
CA PRO A 304 23.49 7.13 -10.55
C PRO A 304 22.17 7.48 -11.26
N ASN A 305 22.16 7.33 -12.58
CA ASN A 305 20.97 7.52 -13.42
C ASN A 305 19.87 6.51 -13.08
#